data_b1867d18a55476d917d730bce270a457
#
_entry.id   b1867d18a55476d917d730bce270a457
#
_cell.length_a   1.000
_cell.length_b   1.000
_cell.length_c   1.000
_cell.angle_alpha   90.00
_cell.angle_beta   90.00
_cell.angle_gamma   90.00
#
_symmetry.space_group_name_H-M   'P 1'
#
loop_
_entity.id
_entity.type
_entity.pdbx_description
1 polymer ?
#
loop_
_entity_poly.entity_id
_entity_poly.type
_entity_poly.pdbx_seq_one_letter_code
_entity_poly.pdbx_strand_id
1 'polypeptide(L)'
;MPFHRKVPRRRATATAAALVLLAAACSQGEGAGQSDYTEAGGKAAAQKWVSQEFTPSTLSKDQQLAEMDWFIKAAAPYRGMEINVVSETITTHEYESRQLAKAFTEITGIRIKHDLIQEGDVIEKLQTQIQGDQNIYDAYVNDSDLIGTHSRGDYVLPLSDYMAGEGKAVTSPTLDLDDFIGISFTTGPDRKLYQLPDQQFANLYWFRYDWFTDPDIKKQFKDAYGYDLGVPVNWAAYEDIADFFTNKVNGNGTVDGKKVYGHMDYGRKDPSLGWRFTDSWLSMAGNGDAGIPNGLPVDDWGIRVENCRPVGSSVTRGGDTNGPAAVYALTKYVDWLKKYAPKEAAGMNFSEAGPVPAQGHIAQQVFWYTSFTADMTKPGLSVVNDDGTPKWRIAPSPHGAYWKDGNKLGYQDAGSWTLLKNTPKERRAAAWLYAQFVTSKTVSLKKSIAGLTFIRDSDIRSDYFADNAKKYGGLIEFYGSPARKQWTPTGTNVPDYPKLAQLWWQNVATAVTGETTAQQSMDNLAKQQDDILSRLERRGYGGACAPKLNPEQSAQHWLDQPGAPVPKLADERGKPETLDYDKLIAQWKSGD
;
A
#
# COMPACT_ATOMS: atom_id res chain seq x y z
N MET A 1 28.08 31.06 -48.38
CA MET A 1 27.30 31.04 -49.65
C MET A 1 25.97 30.39 -49.34
N PRO A 2 24.85 31.10 -49.52
CA PRO A 2 23.51 30.61 -49.18
C PRO A 2 22.79 30.10 -50.43
N PHE A 3 22.01 29.06 -50.29
CA PHE A 3 21.01 28.67 -51.30
C PHE A 3 19.59 28.81 -50.74
N HIS A 4 18.92 29.85 -51.27
CA HIS A 4 17.48 30.01 -51.15
C HIS A 4 16.76 29.09 -52.13
N ARG A 5 15.70 28.41 -51.71
CA ARG A 5 14.65 27.89 -52.59
C ARG A 5 13.27 28.39 -52.16
N LYS A 6 12.68 29.18 -53.07
CA LYS A 6 11.31 29.72 -52.99
C LYS A 6 10.29 28.63 -53.31
N VAL A 7 9.15 28.65 -52.59
CA VAL A 7 7.94 27.89 -52.89
C VAL A 7 6.85 28.87 -53.39
N PRO A 8 6.13 28.61 -54.48
CA PRO A 8 5.13 29.51 -55.02
C PRO A 8 3.76 29.40 -54.35
N ARG A 9 3.15 30.54 -54.09
CA ARG A 9 1.76 30.71 -53.70
C ARG A 9 0.86 30.44 -54.90
N ARG A 10 -0.18 29.56 -54.75
CA ARG A 10 -1.33 29.53 -55.61
C ARG A 10 -2.55 30.13 -54.89
N ARG A 11 -3.10 31.17 -55.45
CA ARG A 11 -4.44 31.72 -55.14
C ARG A 11 -5.50 30.84 -55.81
N ALA A 12 -6.59 30.57 -55.11
CA ALA A 12 -7.82 30.11 -55.73
C ALA A 12 -8.98 30.89 -55.11
N THR A 13 -9.78 31.34 -56.00
CA THR A 13 -10.87 32.32 -55.98
C THR A 13 -12.11 31.81 -55.27
N ALA A 14 -12.79 32.74 -54.63
CA ALA A 14 -14.11 32.58 -54.03
C ALA A 14 -15.21 32.43 -55.10
N THR A 15 -16.20 31.62 -54.84
CA THR A 15 -17.53 31.74 -55.45
C THR A 15 -18.57 31.61 -54.37
N ALA A 16 -19.34 32.67 -54.18
CA ALA A 16 -20.50 32.77 -53.33
C ALA A 16 -21.74 32.21 -54.07
N ALA A 17 -22.53 31.43 -53.38
CA ALA A 17 -23.94 31.24 -53.78
C ALA A 17 -24.78 31.22 -52.50
N ALA A 18 -25.67 32.16 -52.40
CA ALA A 18 -26.66 32.34 -51.35
C ALA A 18 -27.97 31.62 -51.70
N LEU A 19 -28.77 31.45 -50.66
CA LEU A 19 -30.22 31.20 -50.57
C LEU A 19 -30.55 29.83 -49.98
N VAL A 20 -31.47 29.61 -49.03
CA VAL A 20 -32.65 30.34 -48.48
C VAL A 20 -32.98 29.73 -47.12
N LEU A 21 -33.49 30.52 -46.22
CA LEU A 21 -34.12 30.19 -44.94
C LEU A 21 -35.26 29.18 -45.05
N LEU A 22 -35.23 28.20 -44.12
CA LEU A 22 -36.47 27.69 -43.52
C LEU A 22 -36.20 27.38 -42.05
N ALA A 23 -36.78 28.21 -41.19
CA ALA A 23 -36.84 28.00 -39.77
C ALA A 23 -37.85 26.88 -39.47
N ALA A 24 -37.39 25.84 -38.77
CA ALA A 24 -38.26 25.01 -37.95
C ALA A 24 -37.47 24.70 -36.68
N ALA A 25 -37.92 25.33 -35.61
CA ALA A 25 -37.48 25.04 -34.26
C ALA A 25 -37.87 23.61 -33.89
N CYS A 26 -36.90 22.82 -33.47
CA CYS A 26 -37.07 21.78 -32.47
C CYS A 26 -35.74 21.66 -31.75
N SER A 27 -35.66 22.30 -30.60
CA SER A 27 -34.70 21.98 -29.58
C SER A 27 -34.97 20.54 -29.12
N GLN A 28 -34.14 19.61 -29.59
CA GLN A 28 -33.97 18.35 -28.90
C GLN A 28 -32.52 18.32 -28.44
N GLY A 29 -32.36 18.45 -27.11
CA GLY A 29 -31.12 18.10 -26.46
C GLY A 29 -30.73 16.69 -26.89
N GLU A 30 -29.47 16.50 -27.25
CA GLU A 30 -28.88 15.18 -27.41
C GLU A 30 -29.11 14.42 -26.11
N GLY A 31 -30.13 13.60 -26.08
CA GLY A 31 -30.43 12.68 -25.03
C GLY A 31 -29.27 11.69 -24.94
N ALA A 32 -28.60 11.64 -23.80
CA ALA A 32 -27.80 10.51 -23.43
C ALA A 32 -28.53 9.23 -23.79
N GLY A 33 -27.91 8.35 -24.57
CA GLY A 33 -28.51 7.12 -25.07
C GLY A 33 -29.23 6.40 -23.93
N GLN A 34 -30.54 6.20 -24.15
CA GLN A 34 -31.42 5.50 -23.23
C GLN A 34 -30.83 4.11 -23.02
N SER A 35 -30.30 3.82 -21.82
CA SER A 35 -29.74 2.50 -21.52
C SER A 35 -30.90 1.49 -21.59
N ASP A 36 -30.71 0.36 -22.29
CA ASP A 36 -31.64 -0.78 -22.31
C ASP A 36 -31.83 -1.46 -20.95
N TYR A 37 -31.34 -0.83 -19.88
CA TYR A 37 -31.40 -1.33 -18.51
C TYR A 37 -32.84 -1.33 -18.00
N THR A 38 -33.26 -2.46 -17.44
CA THR A 38 -34.50 -2.60 -16.68
C THR A 38 -34.21 -3.11 -15.27
N GLU A 39 -35.01 -2.73 -14.28
CA GLU A 39 -34.87 -3.24 -12.91
C GLU A 39 -34.98 -4.78 -12.84
N ALA A 40 -35.90 -5.35 -13.65
CA ALA A 40 -36.02 -6.80 -13.76
C ALA A 40 -34.74 -7.45 -14.33
N GLY A 41 -34.11 -6.80 -15.32
CA GLY A 41 -32.82 -7.20 -15.87
C GLY A 41 -31.72 -7.13 -14.82
N GLY A 42 -31.65 -6.07 -14.00
CA GLY A 42 -30.73 -5.93 -12.90
C GLY A 42 -30.87 -7.02 -11.83
N LYS A 43 -32.12 -7.37 -11.47
CA LYS A 43 -32.39 -8.49 -10.54
C LYS A 43 -31.96 -9.85 -11.11
N ALA A 44 -32.20 -10.08 -12.41
CA ALA A 44 -31.73 -11.29 -13.08
C ALA A 44 -30.19 -11.35 -13.14
N ALA A 45 -29.54 -10.22 -13.39
CA ALA A 45 -28.07 -10.11 -13.32
C ALA A 45 -27.54 -10.39 -11.91
N ALA A 46 -28.16 -9.83 -10.86
CA ALA A 46 -27.79 -10.10 -9.47
C ALA A 46 -27.88 -11.59 -9.15
N GLN A 47 -28.96 -12.28 -9.54
CA GLN A 47 -29.10 -13.73 -9.36
C GLN A 47 -28.00 -14.52 -10.07
N LYS A 48 -27.67 -14.13 -11.30
CA LYS A 48 -26.59 -14.73 -12.09
C LYS A 48 -25.24 -14.57 -11.38
N TRP A 49 -24.86 -13.34 -11.02
CA TRP A 49 -23.57 -13.04 -10.42
C TRP A 49 -23.41 -13.68 -9.03
N VAL A 50 -24.42 -13.61 -8.18
CA VAL A 50 -24.42 -14.27 -6.88
C VAL A 50 -24.26 -15.79 -7.00
N SER A 51 -24.88 -16.41 -8.01
CA SER A 51 -24.81 -17.87 -8.18
C SER A 51 -23.56 -18.37 -8.87
N GLN A 52 -22.91 -17.56 -9.70
CA GLN A 52 -21.78 -17.98 -10.55
C GLN A 52 -20.43 -17.44 -10.09
N GLU A 53 -20.38 -16.20 -9.55
CA GLU A 53 -19.13 -15.53 -9.24
C GLU A 53 -18.95 -15.21 -7.75
N PHE A 54 -20.00 -14.70 -7.05
CA PHE A 54 -19.87 -14.24 -5.66
C PHE A 54 -20.00 -15.36 -4.63
N THR A 55 -19.44 -16.52 -4.95
CA THR A 55 -19.36 -17.69 -4.08
C THR A 55 -17.91 -18.17 -4.00
N PRO A 56 -17.36 -18.41 -2.79
CA PRO A 56 -17.99 -18.32 -1.46
C PRO A 56 -18.23 -16.87 -1.01
N SER A 57 -19.14 -16.70 -0.06
CA SER A 57 -19.42 -15.44 0.63
C SER A 57 -19.70 -15.71 2.11
N THR A 58 -19.50 -14.70 2.96
CA THR A 58 -19.90 -14.74 4.38
C THR A 58 -21.39 -14.58 4.58
N LEU A 59 -22.12 -14.17 3.52
CA LEU A 59 -23.59 -14.03 3.52
C LEU A 59 -24.27 -15.26 2.91
N SER A 60 -25.47 -15.59 3.41
CA SER A 60 -26.36 -16.51 2.71
C SER A 60 -26.80 -15.93 1.36
N LYS A 61 -27.25 -16.79 0.44
CA LYS A 61 -27.71 -16.36 -0.89
C LYS A 61 -28.83 -15.32 -0.81
N ASP A 62 -29.77 -15.47 0.12
CA ASP A 62 -30.87 -14.53 0.29
C ASP A 62 -30.39 -13.17 0.79
N GLN A 63 -29.40 -13.15 1.70
CA GLN A 63 -28.77 -11.92 2.18
C GLN A 63 -27.98 -11.23 1.06
N GLN A 64 -27.22 -11.98 0.24
CA GLN A 64 -26.52 -11.44 -0.92
C GLN A 64 -27.50 -10.79 -1.90
N LEU A 65 -28.60 -11.46 -2.22
CA LEU A 65 -29.63 -10.91 -3.12
C LEU A 65 -30.31 -9.67 -2.53
N ALA A 66 -30.54 -9.63 -1.22
CA ALA A 66 -31.09 -8.45 -0.55
C ALA A 66 -30.13 -7.26 -0.62
N GLU A 67 -28.82 -7.48 -0.45
CA GLU A 67 -27.79 -6.45 -0.61
C GLU A 67 -27.73 -5.94 -2.05
N MET A 68 -27.80 -6.82 -3.04
CA MET A 68 -27.84 -6.44 -4.46
C MET A 68 -29.12 -5.66 -4.82
N ASP A 69 -30.27 -6.02 -4.26
CA ASP A 69 -31.53 -5.29 -4.47
C ASP A 69 -31.46 -3.86 -3.90
N TRP A 70 -30.74 -3.68 -2.79
CA TRP A 70 -30.45 -2.33 -2.28
C TRP A 70 -29.61 -1.51 -3.29
N PHE A 71 -28.52 -2.07 -3.85
CA PHE A 71 -27.72 -1.39 -4.87
C PHE A 71 -28.53 -1.03 -6.12
N ILE A 72 -29.40 -1.94 -6.59
CA ILE A 72 -30.31 -1.68 -7.72
C ILE A 72 -31.19 -0.46 -7.45
N LYS A 73 -31.75 -0.35 -6.26
CA LYS A 73 -32.64 0.76 -5.87
C LYS A 73 -31.87 2.06 -5.67
N ALA A 74 -30.74 2.02 -4.96
CA ALA A 74 -29.92 3.20 -4.70
C ALA A 74 -29.31 3.79 -5.98
N ALA A 75 -29.00 2.94 -6.97
CA ALA A 75 -28.45 3.35 -8.26
C ALA A 75 -29.50 3.99 -9.20
N ALA A 76 -30.78 3.90 -8.91
CA ALA A 76 -31.84 4.31 -9.82
C ALA A 76 -31.68 5.75 -10.38
N PRO A 77 -31.31 6.77 -9.59
CA PRO A 77 -31.11 8.14 -10.10
C PRO A 77 -29.92 8.30 -11.05
N TYR A 78 -28.99 7.34 -11.05
CA TYR A 78 -27.69 7.45 -11.74
C TYR A 78 -27.55 6.48 -12.92
N ARG A 79 -28.62 5.75 -13.29
CA ARG A 79 -28.62 4.81 -14.40
C ARG A 79 -28.27 5.47 -15.72
N GLY A 80 -27.45 4.78 -16.52
CA GLY A 80 -26.95 5.32 -17.80
C GLY A 80 -25.71 6.21 -17.65
N MET A 81 -25.37 6.66 -16.44
CA MET A 81 -24.14 7.40 -16.17
C MET A 81 -22.91 6.51 -16.39
N GLU A 82 -21.82 7.11 -16.86
CA GLU A 82 -20.50 6.47 -16.92
C GLU A 82 -19.58 7.10 -15.90
N ILE A 83 -18.97 6.29 -15.04
CA ILE A 83 -18.07 6.69 -13.97
C ILE A 83 -16.67 6.19 -14.29
N ASN A 84 -15.68 7.08 -14.19
CA ASN A 84 -14.29 6.78 -14.38
C ASN A 84 -13.60 6.70 -13.02
N VAL A 85 -13.01 5.54 -12.72
CA VAL A 85 -12.23 5.33 -11.48
C VAL A 85 -10.86 4.81 -11.81
N VAL A 86 -9.91 4.95 -10.89
CA VAL A 86 -8.52 4.57 -11.11
C VAL A 86 -7.91 3.93 -9.86
N SER A 87 -7.08 2.93 -10.10
CA SER A 87 -6.26 2.27 -9.09
C SER A 87 -4.92 1.81 -9.67
N GLU A 88 -4.04 1.34 -8.80
CA GLU A 88 -2.81 0.67 -9.22
C GLU A 88 -3.07 -0.68 -9.90
N THR A 89 -2.07 -1.17 -10.65
CA THR A 89 -2.16 -2.45 -11.37
C THR A 89 -1.67 -3.59 -10.49
N ILE A 90 -2.59 -4.23 -9.77
CA ILE A 90 -2.37 -5.44 -8.98
C ILE A 90 -3.53 -6.41 -9.16
N THR A 91 -3.35 -7.67 -8.74
CA THR A 91 -4.33 -8.75 -8.95
C THR A 91 -5.72 -8.42 -8.42
N THR A 92 -5.82 -7.76 -7.26
CA THR A 92 -7.10 -7.33 -6.67
C THR A 92 -7.85 -6.37 -7.61
N HIS A 93 -7.16 -5.33 -8.08
CA HIS A 93 -7.76 -4.31 -8.95
C HIS A 93 -8.01 -4.83 -10.37
N GLU A 94 -7.22 -5.80 -10.85
CA GLU A 94 -7.54 -6.51 -12.10
C GLU A 94 -8.86 -7.27 -12.00
N TYR A 95 -9.12 -7.91 -10.85
CA TYR A 95 -10.40 -8.57 -10.59
C TYR A 95 -11.55 -7.55 -10.54
N GLU A 96 -11.36 -6.42 -9.88
CA GLU A 96 -12.34 -5.34 -9.84
C GLU A 96 -12.65 -4.78 -11.22
N SER A 97 -11.63 -4.41 -11.97
CA SER A 97 -11.78 -3.82 -13.31
C SER A 97 -12.44 -4.78 -14.30
N ARG A 98 -12.08 -6.07 -14.27
CA ARG A 98 -12.54 -7.06 -15.25
C ARG A 98 -13.88 -7.72 -14.88
N GLN A 99 -14.10 -8.01 -13.59
CA GLN A 99 -15.25 -8.77 -13.12
C GLN A 99 -16.27 -7.88 -12.39
N LEU A 100 -15.81 -7.14 -11.35
CA LEU A 100 -16.74 -6.40 -10.49
C LEU A 100 -17.32 -5.17 -11.17
N ALA A 101 -16.55 -4.45 -11.99
CA ALA A 101 -17.06 -3.33 -12.79
C ALA A 101 -18.17 -3.79 -13.77
N LYS A 102 -17.98 -4.95 -14.40
CA LYS A 102 -18.99 -5.57 -15.26
C LYS A 102 -20.23 -5.98 -14.47
N ALA A 103 -20.04 -6.65 -13.33
CA ALA A 103 -21.13 -7.07 -12.46
C ALA A 103 -21.95 -5.87 -11.97
N PHE A 104 -21.27 -4.82 -11.49
CA PHE A 104 -21.92 -3.60 -11.05
C PHE A 104 -22.74 -2.94 -12.16
N THR A 105 -22.16 -2.87 -13.37
CA THR A 105 -22.86 -2.30 -14.54
C THR A 105 -24.13 -3.11 -14.91
N GLU A 106 -24.03 -4.45 -14.97
CA GLU A 106 -25.18 -5.31 -15.27
C GLU A 106 -26.27 -5.23 -14.18
N ILE A 107 -25.87 -5.12 -12.91
CA ILE A 107 -26.78 -5.10 -11.75
C ILE A 107 -27.44 -3.73 -11.57
N THR A 108 -26.71 -2.63 -11.76
CA THR A 108 -27.17 -1.29 -11.38
C THR A 108 -27.56 -0.40 -12.56
N GLY A 109 -27.03 -0.65 -13.74
CA GLY A 109 -27.18 0.22 -14.91
C GLY A 109 -26.23 1.42 -14.94
N ILE A 110 -25.29 1.54 -14.00
CA ILE A 110 -24.21 2.53 -14.02
C ILE A 110 -23.00 1.89 -14.69
N ARG A 111 -22.45 2.53 -15.73
CA ARG A 111 -21.26 2.03 -16.41
C ARG A 111 -20.00 2.44 -15.65
N ILE A 112 -19.07 1.50 -15.47
CA ILE A 112 -17.79 1.74 -14.81
C ILE A 112 -16.66 1.56 -15.83
N LYS A 113 -15.82 2.58 -15.92
CA LYS A 113 -14.49 2.51 -16.51
C LYS A 113 -13.47 2.55 -15.38
N HIS A 114 -12.83 1.41 -15.12
CA HIS A 114 -11.82 1.27 -14.07
C HIS A 114 -10.44 1.15 -14.73
N ASP A 115 -9.71 2.26 -14.73
CA ASP A 115 -8.37 2.35 -15.29
C ASP A 115 -7.34 1.79 -14.28
N LEU A 116 -6.42 0.96 -14.79
CA LEU A 116 -5.31 0.39 -14.04
C LEU A 116 -4.00 1.03 -14.52
N ILE A 117 -3.30 1.71 -13.62
CA ILE A 117 -2.05 2.44 -13.93
C ILE A 117 -0.99 2.14 -12.87
N GLN A 118 0.21 2.71 -12.99
CA GLN A 118 1.21 2.60 -11.92
C GLN A 118 0.78 3.43 -10.71
N GLU A 119 1.10 2.95 -9.52
CA GLU A 119 0.71 3.60 -8.25
C GLU A 119 1.13 5.06 -8.17
N GLY A 120 2.40 5.37 -8.53
CA GLY A 120 2.89 6.76 -8.59
C GLY A 120 2.07 7.66 -9.52
N ASP A 121 1.58 7.11 -10.65
CA ASP A 121 0.72 7.84 -11.59
C ASP A 121 -0.68 8.09 -11.01
N VAL A 122 -1.20 7.20 -10.15
CA VAL A 122 -2.47 7.44 -9.42
C VAL A 122 -2.33 8.70 -8.56
N ILE A 123 -1.24 8.80 -7.80
CA ILE A 123 -0.96 9.96 -6.94
C ILE A 123 -0.80 11.24 -7.77
N GLU A 124 -0.11 11.18 -8.90
CA GLU A 124 0.07 12.35 -9.79
C GLU A 124 -1.26 12.82 -10.39
N LYS A 125 -2.13 11.90 -10.82
CA LYS A 125 -3.48 12.21 -11.32
C LYS A 125 -4.35 12.84 -10.24
N LEU A 126 -4.32 12.27 -9.01
CA LEU A 126 -5.02 12.81 -7.86
C LEU A 126 -4.57 14.25 -7.57
N GLN A 127 -3.26 14.52 -7.53
CA GLN A 127 -2.72 15.85 -7.30
C GLN A 127 -3.09 16.83 -8.43
N THR A 128 -3.09 16.37 -9.66
CA THR A 128 -3.52 17.18 -10.82
C THR A 128 -4.97 17.60 -10.70
N GLN A 129 -5.87 16.70 -10.31
CA GLN A 129 -7.28 17.00 -10.09
C GLN A 129 -7.50 17.93 -8.89
N ILE A 130 -6.73 17.76 -7.80
CA ILE A 130 -6.77 18.64 -6.62
C ILE A 130 -6.36 20.07 -6.98
N GLN A 131 -5.39 20.26 -7.88
CA GLN A 131 -4.86 21.57 -8.26
C GLN A 131 -5.63 22.23 -9.40
N GLY A 132 -6.40 21.47 -10.16
CA GLY A 132 -7.19 21.92 -11.30
C GLY A 132 -8.70 21.85 -11.05
N ASP A 133 -9.47 22.50 -11.91
CA ASP A 133 -10.93 22.43 -11.87
C ASP A 133 -11.51 21.29 -12.74
N GLN A 134 -10.65 20.39 -13.23
CA GLN A 134 -11.07 19.30 -14.11
C GLN A 134 -11.28 18.02 -13.32
N ASN A 135 -12.44 17.40 -13.46
CA ASN A 135 -12.71 16.06 -12.95
C ASN A 135 -12.05 15.03 -13.87
N ILE A 136 -10.90 14.48 -13.48
CA ILE A 136 -10.17 13.46 -14.24
C ILE A 136 -10.77 12.09 -13.96
N TYR A 137 -10.88 11.74 -12.68
CA TYR A 137 -11.53 10.54 -12.18
C TYR A 137 -12.56 10.88 -11.11
N ASP A 138 -13.59 10.07 -11.00
CA ASP A 138 -14.68 10.25 -10.04
C ASP A 138 -14.35 9.69 -8.65
N ALA A 139 -13.46 8.70 -8.61
CA ALA A 139 -12.85 8.17 -7.40
C ALA A 139 -11.47 7.59 -7.69
N TYR A 140 -10.66 7.52 -6.64
CA TYR A 140 -9.29 7.03 -6.65
C TYR A 140 -9.13 5.95 -5.59
N VAL A 141 -8.40 4.86 -5.89
CA VAL A 141 -7.79 4.03 -4.85
C VAL A 141 -6.37 4.53 -4.63
N ASN A 142 -6.08 4.97 -3.42
CA ASN A 142 -4.74 5.37 -2.99
C ASN A 142 -4.50 4.97 -1.53
N ASP A 143 -3.25 4.96 -1.14
CA ASP A 143 -2.83 4.37 0.12
C ASP A 143 -3.08 5.26 1.33
N SER A 144 -3.15 4.64 2.50
CA SER A 144 -3.43 5.31 3.78
C SER A 144 -2.27 6.20 4.24
N ASP A 145 -1.09 6.11 3.64
CA ASP A 145 0.04 7.03 3.86
C ASP A 145 -0.27 8.48 3.44
N LEU A 146 -1.29 8.67 2.58
CA LEU A 146 -1.82 9.99 2.24
C LEU A 146 -2.77 10.60 3.29
N ILE A 147 -3.14 9.86 4.34
CA ILE A 147 -4.16 10.31 5.30
C ILE A 147 -3.79 11.63 6.00
N GLY A 148 -2.52 11.81 6.34
CA GLY A 148 -2.01 13.04 6.94
C GLY A 148 -2.11 14.24 6.00
N THR A 149 -1.99 14.01 4.71
CA THR A 149 -2.17 15.03 3.65
C THR A 149 -3.65 15.30 3.42
N HIS A 150 -4.47 14.27 3.33
CA HIS A 150 -5.92 14.39 3.09
C HIS A 150 -6.63 15.16 4.21
N SER A 151 -6.32 14.85 5.46
CA SER A 151 -6.93 15.53 6.62
C SER A 151 -6.57 17.02 6.74
N ARG A 152 -5.44 17.44 6.16
CA ARG A 152 -4.96 18.83 6.20
C ARG A 152 -5.32 19.65 4.96
N GLY A 153 -5.48 18.99 3.81
CA GLY A 153 -5.61 19.67 2.51
C GLY A 153 -6.99 20.22 2.18
N ASP A 154 -8.03 19.77 2.88
CA ASP A 154 -9.44 20.11 2.63
C ASP A 154 -9.97 19.80 1.19
N TYR A 155 -9.27 18.95 0.45
CA TYR A 155 -9.66 18.55 -0.92
C TYR A 155 -10.41 17.24 -0.97
N VAL A 156 -10.06 16.31 -0.08
CA VAL A 156 -10.70 15.00 0.04
C VAL A 156 -11.98 15.12 0.87
N LEU A 157 -13.01 14.41 0.44
CA LEU A 157 -14.29 14.38 1.13
C LEU A 157 -14.18 13.48 2.38
N PRO A 158 -14.39 14.01 3.60
CA PRO A 158 -14.51 13.15 4.77
C PRO A 158 -15.73 12.23 4.63
N LEU A 159 -15.49 10.92 4.51
CA LEU A 159 -16.56 9.94 4.28
C LEU A 159 -17.54 9.88 5.45
N SER A 160 -17.07 10.06 6.70
CA SER A 160 -17.95 10.13 7.87
C SER A 160 -18.97 11.26 7.77
N ASP A 161 -18.56 12.45 7.30
CA ASP A 161 -19.45 13.58 7.08
C ASP A 161 -20.39 13.32 5.89
N TYR A 162 -19.85 12.75 4.83
CA TYR A 162 -20.61 12.41 3.62
C TYR A 162 -21.74 11.41 3.91
N MET A 163 -21.42 10.31 4.59
CA MET A 163 -22.40 9.29 4.97
C MET A 163 -23.49 9.83 5.92
N ALA A 164 -23.14 10.74 6.82
CA ALA A 164 -24.09 11.38 7.72
C ALA A 164 -24.99 12.40 7.00
N GLY A 165 -24.53 12.99 5.91
CA GLY A 165 -25.16 14.10 5.19
C GLY A 165 -25.59 13.76 3.78
N GLU A 166 -24.88 14.33 2.78
CA GLU A 166 -25.22 14.26 1.36
C GLU A 166 -25.28 12.82 0.83
N GLY A 167 -24.39 11.95 1.27
CA GLY A 167 -24.30 10.56 0.83
C GLY A 167 -25.24 9.58 1.55
N LYS A 168 -26.04 10.05 2.52
CA LYS A 168 -26.84 9.16 3.36
C LYS A 168 -27.78 8.24 2.57
N ALA A 169 -28.41 8.74 1.54
CA ALA A 169 -29.34 7.96 0.72
C ALA A 169 -28.65 6.90 -0.17
N VAL A 170 -27.36 7.05 -0.41
CA VAL A 170 -26.53 6.15 -1.23
C VAL A 170 -25.48 5.40 -0.38
N THR A 171 -25.61 5.42 0.93
CA THR A 171 -24.79 4.62 1.85
C THR A 171 -25.55 3.37 2.26
N SER A 172 -24.94 2.20 2.00
CA SER A 172 -25.55 0.90 2.29
C SER A 172 -25.74 0.70 3.78
N PRO A 173 -26.92 0.25 4.22
CA PRO A 173 -27.15 -0.14 5.61
C PRO A 173 -26.32 -1.37 6.03
N THR A 174 -25.77 -2.12 5.06
CA THR A 174 -24.93 -3.30 5.27
C THR A 174 -23.45 -3.02 5.10
N LEU A 175 -23.04 -1.75 5.00
CA LEU A 175 -21.63 -1.35 4.82
C LEU A 175 -20.76 -1.86 5.98
N ASP A 176 -21.26 -1.80 7.21
CA ASP A 176 -20.65 -2.35 8.42
C ASP A 176 -19.13 -1.98 8.55
N LEU A 177 -18.89 -0.73 8.94
CA LEU A 177 -17.54 -0.21 9.06
C LEU A 177 -16.71 -0.91 10.14
N ASP A 178 -17.34 -1.46 11.17
CA ASP A 178 -16.66 -2.16 12.27
C ASP A 178 -16.06 -3.50 11.84
N ASP A 179 -16.55 -4.06 10.74
CA ASP A 179 -16.01 -5.28 10.14
C ASP A 179 -14.72 -5.02 9.31
N PHE A 180 -14.44 -3.76 8.96
CA PHE A 180 -13.21 -3.44 8.22
C PHE A 180 -12.00 -3.38 9.14
N ILE A 181 -10.95 -4.14 8.81
CA ILE A 181 -9.72 -4.22 9.63
C ILE A 181 -8.80 -3.00 9.48
N GLY A 182 -8.98 -2.19 8.42
CA GLY A 182 -8.14 -1.04 8.08
C GLY A 182 -8.75 0.34 8.40
N ILE A 183 -9.90 0.44 9.05
CA ILE A 183 -10.56 1.73 9.33
C ILE A 183 -9.68 2.69 10.12
N SER A 184 -8.90 2.21 11.07
CA SER A 184 -7.98 3.04 11.86
C SER A 184 -6.89 3.68 11.00
N PHE A 185 -6.49 3.03 9.89
CA PHE A 185 -5.46 3.55 8.98
C PHE A 185 -5.98 4.67 8.10
N THR A 186 -7.26 4.65 7.79
CA THR A 186 -7.94 5.58 6.90
C THR A 186 -8.71 6.68 7.63
N THR A 187 -8.52 6.76 8.96
CA THR A 187 -9.08 7.78 9.83
C THR A 187 -8.01 8.83 10.15
N GLY A 188 -8.32 10.09 9.85
CA GLY A 188 -7.41 11.21 10.08
C GLY A 188 -7.22 11.55 11.57
N PRO A 189 -6.23 12.41 11.91
CA PRO A 189 -6.01 12.89 13.27
C PRO A 189 -7.22 13.63 13.89
N ASP A 190 -8.11 14.16 13.06
CA ASP A 190 -9.38 14.79 13.43
C ASP A 190 -10.52 13.76 13.69
N ARG A 191 -10.20 12.47 13.65
CA ARG A 191 -11.11 11.33 13.84
C ARG A 191 -12.19 11.18 12.76
N LYS A 192 -11.98 11.78 11.59
CA LYS A 192 -12.86 11.59 10.44
C LYS A 192 -12.31 10.49 9.54
N LEU A 193 -13.21 9.66 9.04
CA LEU A 193 -12.88 8.69 7.99
C LEU A 193 -12.74 9.42 6.66
N TYR A 194 -11.60 9.29 5.99
CA TYR A 194 -11.33 9.92 4.69
C TYR A 194 -11.34 8.96 3.52
N GLN A 195 -11.09 7.68 3.78
CA GLN A 195 -10.98 6.65 2.75
C GLN A 195 -11.72 5.40 3.20
N LEU A 196 -12.31 4.65 2.25
CA LEU A 196 -12.91 3.35 2.50
C LEU A 196 -11.90 2.25 2.14
N PRO A 197 -11.44 1.43 3.10
CA PRO A 197 -10.46 0.37 2.83
C PRO A 197 -10.93 -0.57 1.72
N ASP A 198 -10.04 -0.82 0.77
CA ASP A 198 -10.28 -1.68 -0.40
C ASP A 198 -9.32 -2.87 -0.45
N GLN A 199 -8.13 -2.68 0.02
CA GLN A 199 -7.09 -3.67 0.15
C GLN A 199 -6.20 -3.35 1.36
N GLN A 200 -5.37 -4.31 1.76
CA GLN A 200 -4.47 -4.12 2.89
C GLN A 200 -3.16 -4.83 2.68
N PHE A 201 -2.06 -4.12 2.95
CA PHE A 201 -0.70 -4.58 2.79
C PHE A 201 0.00 -4.64 4.14
N ALA A 202 0.59 -5.78 4.48
CA ALA A 202 1.45 -5.89 5.63
C ALA A 202 2.88 -6.22 5.20
N ASN A 203 3.84 -5.47 5.72
CA ASN A 203 5.24 -5.82 5.61
C ASN A 203 5.51 -7.05 6.46
N LEU A 204 5.78 -8.18 5.83
CA LEU A 204 6.01 -9.45 6.48
C LEU A 204 7.33 -10.07 6.02
N TYR A 205 7.94 -10.83 6.93
CA TYR A 205 9.06 -11.68 6.57
C TYR A 205 8.55 -12.91 5.83
N TRP A 206 9.14 -13.20 4.69
CA TRP A 206 8.90 -14.35 3.83
C TRP A 206 10.14 -15.20 3.75
N PHE A 207 10.02 -16.54 3.76
CA PHE A 207 11.15 -17.44 3.67
C PHE A 207 10.79 -18.78 3.04
N ARG A 208 11.79 -19.47 2.51
CA ARG A 208 11.69 -20.84 1.96
C ARG A 208 11.64 -21.85 3.12
N TYR A 209 10.42 -22.22 3.51
CA TYR A 209 10.18 -23.15 4.60
C TYR A 209 10.79 -24.53 4.34
N ASP A 210 10.72 -25.02 3.09
CA ASP A 210 11.35 -26.26 2.66
C ASP A 210 12.88 -26.27 2.90
N TRP A 211 13.58 -25.16 2.65
CA TRP A 211 15.01 -25.05 2.93
C TRP A 211 15.32 -24.88 4.42
N PHE A 212 14.49 -24.14 5.13
CA PHE A 212 14.67 -23.88 6.56
C PHE A 212 14.38 -25.11 7.42
N THR A 213 13.62 -26.08 6.90
CA THR A 213 13.32 -27.34 7.58
C THR A 213 14.16 -28.54 7.09
N ASP A 214 14.93 -28.36 6.03
CA ASP A 214 15.85 -29.38 5.52
C ASP A 214 16.94 -29.69 6.56
N PRO A 215 17.11 -30.96 7.01
CA PRO A 215 18.05 -31.32 8.06
C PRO A 215 19.53 -31.02 7.71
N ASP A 216 19.92 -31.18 6.45
CA ASP A 216 21.30 -30.96 6.03
C ASP A 216 21.61 -29.47 5.95
N ILE A 217 20.68 -28.67 5.45
CA ILE A 217 20.80 -27.20 5.43
C ILE A 217 20.84 -26.65 6.86
N LYS A 218 19.97 -27.10 7.77
CA LYS A 218 19.97 -26.73 9.19
C LYS A 218 21.29 -27.07 9.85
N LYS A 219 21.83 -28.25 9.58
CA LYS A 219 23.13 -28.65 10.12
C LYS A 219 24.25 -27.75 9.62
N GLN A 220 24.31 -27.47 8.32
CA GLN A 220 25.32 -26.58 7.73
C GLN A 220 25.24 -25.16 8.32
N PHE A 221 24.03 -24.63 8.53
CA PHE A 221 23.86 -23.33 9.15
C PHE A 221 24.37 -23.31 10.61
N LYS A 222 23.97 -24.33 11.39
CA LYS A 222 24.42 -24.46 12.78
C LYS A 222 25.93 -24.61 12.90
N ASP A 223 26.54 -25.39 12.01
CA ASP A 223 28.00 -25.54 11.98
C ASP A 223 28.70 -24.21 11.63
N ALA A 224 28.09 -23.35 10.79
CA ALA A 224 28.66 -22.10 10.35
C ALA A 224 28.48 -20.93 11.35
N TYR A 225 27.37 -20.90 12.10
CA TYR A 225 26.99 -19.75 12.94
C TYR A 225 26.80 -20.08 14.41
N GLY A 226 26.72 -21.36 14.79
CA GLY A 226 26.62 -21.81 16.18
C GLY A 226 25.24 -21.77 16.82
N TYR A 227 24.18 -21.46 16.04
CA TYR A 227 22.78 -21.47 16.49
C TYR A 227 21.87 -22.08 15.41
N ASP A 228 20.61 -22.36 15.76
CA ASP A 228 19.69 -23.07 14.87
C ASP A 228 19.12 -22.13 13.79
N LEU A 229 19.01 -22.61 12.55
CA LEU A 229 18.27 -21.95 11.48
C LEU A 229 16.78 -21.92 11.80
N GLY A 230 16.17 -20.74 11.74
CA GLY A 230 14.76 -20.51 12.00
C GLY A 230 14.33 -19.13 11.53
N VAL A 231 13.10 -18.72 11.89
CA VAL A 231 12.62 -17.37 11.63
C VAL A 231 13.49 -16.35 12.38
N PRO A 232 14.12 -15.38 11.68
CA PRO A 232 14.95 -14.38 12.35
C PRO A 232 14.09 -13.46 13.23
N VAL A 233 14.42 -13.37 14.50
CA VAL A 233 13.82 -12.43 15.45
C VAL A 233 14.38 -11.02 15.24
N ASN A 234 15.66 -10.95 14.84
CA ASN A 234 16.37 -9.69 14.69
C ASN A 234 17.22 -9.63 13.42
N TRP A 235 17.72 -8.42 13.12
CA TRP A 235 18.51 -8.16 11.93
C TRP A 235 19.84 -8.91 11.91
N ALA A 236 20.44 -9.21 13.07
CA ALA A 236 21.65 -10.01 13.14
C ALA A 236 21.42 -11.41 12.56
N ALA A 237 20.33 -12.08 12.96
CA ALA A 237 19.98 -13.37 12.42
C ALA A 237 19.58 -13.28 10.93
N TYR A 238 18.84 -12.24 10.53
CA TYR A 238 18.51 -12.03 9.13
C TYR A 238 19.75 -11.92 8.24
N GLU A 239 20.76 -11.15 8.67
CA GLU A 239 22.02 -10.98 7.93
C GLU A 239 22.82 -12.28 7.84
N ASP A 240 22.91 -13.04 8.95
CA ASP A 240 23.60 -14.34 8.95
C ASP A 240 22.92 -15.34 8.00
N ILE A 241 21.59 -15.37 7.97
CA ILE A 241 20.81 -16.20 7.03
C ILE A 241 21.03 -15.73 5.59
N ALA A 242 21.07 -14.41 5.37
CA ALA A 242 21.34 -13.85 4.05
C ALA A 242 22.72 -14.24 3.52
N ASP A 243 23.76 -14.13 4.35
CA ASP A 243 25.11 -14.54 4.01
C ASP A 243 25.20 -16.07 3.78
N PHE A 244 24.55 -16.86 4.64
CA PHE A 244 24.56 -18.31 4.53
C PHE A 244 24.02 -18.79 3.18
N PHE A 245 22.82 -18.37 2.81
CA PHE A 245 22.22 -18.82 1.55
C PHE A 245 22.96 -18.27 0.33
N THR A 246 23.45 -17.03 0.41
CA THR A 246 24.17 -16.44 -0.73
C THR A 246 25.54 -17.06 -0.95
N ASN A 247 26.28 -17.39 0.12
CA ASN A 247 27.69 -17.67 0.01
C ASN A 247 28.12 -19.06 0.50
N LYS A 248 27.39 -19.69 1.43
CA LYS A 248 27.88 -20.86 2.18
C LYS A 248 27.09 -22.14 1.98
N VAL A 249 25.77 -22.08 1.79
CA VAL A 249 24.96 -23.29 1.63
C VAL A 249 25.56 -24.18 0.53
N ASN A 250 25.72 -25.47 0.83
CA ASN A 250 26.37 -26.47 -0.02
C ASN A 250 27.79 -26.06 -0.50
N GLY A 251 28.48 -25.21 0.28
CA GLY A 251 29.85 -24.76 0.05
C GLY A 251 30.01 -23.61 -0.96
N ASN A 252 28.97 -23.23 -1.68
CA ASN A 252 29.05 -22.24 -2.78
C ASN A 252 27.79 -21.39 -2.99
N GLY A 253 26.83 -21.42 -2.06
CA GLY A 253 25.57 -20.68 -2.21
C GLY A 253 24.65 -21.24 -3.30
N THR A 254 24.54 -22.56 -3.40
CA THR A 254 23.63 -23.24 -4.34
C THR A 254 22.71 -24.20 -3.61
N VAL A 255 21.47 -24.34 -4.08
CA VAL A 255 20.52 -25.38 -3.69
C VAL A 255 20.03 -26.06 -4.96
N ASP A 256 19.99 -27.40 -4.97
CA ASP A 256 19.65 -28.21 -6.15
C ASP A 256 20.49 -27.83 -7.40
N GLY A 257 21.77 -27.49 -7.18
CA GLY A 257 22.71 -27.11 -8.23
C GLY A 257 22.46 -25.70 -8.83
N LYS A 258 21.53 -24.92 -8.29
CA LYS A 258 21.22 -23.58 -8.76
C LYS A 258 21.70 -22.54 -7.77
N LYS A 259 22.23 -21.41 -8.28
CA LYS A 259 22.58 -20.25 -7.44
C LYS A 259 21.34 -19.76 -6.72
N VAL A 260 21.49 -19.51 -5.41
CA VAL A 260 20.44 -18.90 -4.59
C VAL A 260 20.95 -17.62 -3.93
N TYR A 261 20.01 -16.79 -3.51
CA TYR A 261 20.27 -15.50 -2.89
C TYR A 261 19.56 -15.46 -1.54
N GLY A 262 20.28 -14.98 -0.53
CA GLY A 262 19.77 -14.87 0.83
C GLY A 262 18.93 -13.63 1.10
N HIS A 263 18.79 -12.74 0.13
CA HIS A 263 18.04 -11.50 0.25
C HIS A 263 17.46 -11.11 -1.12
N MET A 264 16.34 -10.41 -1.11
CA MET A 264 15.78 -9.72 -2.27
C MET A 264 15.21 -8.37 -1.84
N ASP A 265 15.51 -7.36 -2.62
CA ASP A 265 14.95 -6.01 -2.50
C ASP A 265 15.08 -5.29 -3.83
N TYR A 266 14.87 -3.96 -3.87
CA TYR A 266 14.99 -3.17 -5.08
C TYR A 266 15.65 -1.81 -4.83
N GLY A 267 16.14 -1.15 -5.88
CA GLY A 267 16.95 0.06 -5.73
C GLY A 267 16.80 1.09 -6.84
N ARG A 268 15.87 0.87 -7.80
CA ARG A 268 15.64 1.84 -8.86
C ARG A 268 15.22 3.19 -8.28
N LYS A 269 15.73 4.28 -8.86
CA LYS A 269 15.26 5.64 -8.58
C LYS A 269 13.84 5.83 -9.09
N ASP A 270 12.87 5.49 -8.26
CA ASP A 270 11.45 5.34 -8.56
C ASP A 270 10.64 5.70 -7.29
N PRO A 271 9.43 6.25 -7.38
CA PRO A 271 8.61 6.59 -6.22
C PRO A 271 8.51 5.48 -5.17
N SER A 272 8.42 4.22 -5.61
CA SER A 272 8.31 3.05 -4.73
C SER A 272 9.51 2.88 -3.77
N LEU A 273 10.69 3.39 -4.14
CA LEU A 273 11.87 3.28 -3.27
C LEU A 273 11.75 4.10 -1.99
N GLY A 274 10.95 5.17 -2.00
CA GLY A 274 10.72 6.02 -0.84
C GLY A 274 9.98 5.27 0.27
N TRP A 275 8.76 4.82 -0.01
CA TRP A 275 7.94 4.12 0.99
C TRP A 275 8.48 2.73 1.32
N ARG A 276 9.23 2.08 0.40
CA ARG A 276 9.94 0.85 0.74
C ARG A 276 10.88 1.05 1.92
N PHE A 277 11.64 2.12 1.93
CA PHE A 277 12.61 2.38 2.98
C PHE A 277 11.93 2.85 4.28
N THR A 278 10.97 3.78 4.18
CA THR A 278 10.25 4.30 5.35
C THR A 278 9.45 3.21 6.06
N ASP A 279 8.73 2.39 5.31
CA ASP A 279 7.78 1.44 5.88
C ASP A 279 8.46 0.24 6.52
N SER A 280 9.56 -0.24 5.95
CA SER A 280 10.20 -1.47 6.41
C SER A 280 11.44 -1.20 7.26
N TRP A 281 12.36 -0.41 6.74
CA TRP A 281 13.70 -0.35 7.31
C TRP A 281 13.83 0.62 8.48
N LEU A 282 13.17 1.77 8.41
CA LEU A 282 13.18 2.73 9.52
C LEU A 282 12.51 2.16 10.77
N SER A 283 11.37 1.48 10.61
CA SER A 283 10.69 0.87 11.75
C SER A 283 11.49 -0.28 12.35
N MET A 284 12.11 -1.12 11.52
CA MET A 284 12.94 -2.21 11.99
C MET A 284 14.21 -1.74 12.73
N ALA A 285 14.76 -0.60 12.34
CA ALA A 285 15.82 0.07 13.11
C ALA A 285 15.28 0.82 14.33
N GLY A 286 13.95 0.88 14.50
CA GLY A 286 13.28 1.56 15.59
C GLY A 286 13.22 3.07 15.44
N ASN A 287 13.48 3.58 14.25
CA ASN A 287 13.17 4.95 13.87
C ASN A 287 11.76 5.01 13.30
N GLY A 288 11.03 6.09 13.54
CA GLY A 288 9.69 6.24 13.02
C GLY A 288 8.59 5.50 13.79
N ASP A 289 8.87 4.91 14.94
CA ASP A 289 7.88 4.27 15.80
C ASP A 289 7.06 5.32 16.55
N ALA A 290 6.25 6.08 15.87
CA ALA A 290 5.20 7.00 16.34
C ALA A 290 5.22 7.38 17.85
N GLY A 291 6.38 7.76 18.39
CA GLY A 291 6.56 8.12 19.79
C GLY A 291 6.59 6.96 20.78
N ILE A 292 6.53 5.72 20.30
CA ILE A 292 6.59 4.52 21.11
C ILE A 292 7.83 3.78 20.72
N PRO A 293 8.52 3.36 21.57
CA PRO A 293 9.06 3.52 22.91
C PRO A 293 10.40 4.21 22.86
N ASN A 294 10.70 4.78 21.72
CA ASN A 294 11.87 5.63 21.56
C ASN A 294 11.74 6.92 22.39
N GLY A 295 10.54 7.12 22.98
CA GLY A 295 10.26 8.22 23.88
C GLY A 295 10.08 9.57 23.21
N LEU A 296 10.51 9.72 21.96
CA LEU A 296 10.19 10.91 21.17
C LEU A 296 8.91 10.68 20.37
N PRO A 297 8.03 11.66 20.28
CA PRO A 297 6.86 11.63 19.44
C PRO A 297 7.26 11.82 17.96
N VAL A 298 7.99 10.87 17.41
CA VAL A 298 8.49 10.88 16.03
C VAL A 298 7.51 10.10 15.17
N ASP A 299 7.10 10.69 14.07
CA ASP A 299 6.32 10.05 13.02
C ASP A 299 7.13 8.91 12.36
N ASP A 300 6.45 7.98 11.73
CA ASP A 300 7.02 6.89 10.95
C ASP A 300 8.03 7.33 9.87
N TRP A 301 7.98 8.62 9.49
CA TRP A 301 8.92 9.23 8.55
C TRP A 301 10.12 9.93 9.22
N GLY A 302 10.31 9.75 10.51
CA GLY A 302 11.35 10.43 11.29
C GLY A 302 11.03 11.90 11.61
N ILE A 303 9.82 12.37 11.30
CA ILE A 303 9.35 13.71 11.60
C ILE A 303 8.86 13.76 13.03
N ARG A 304 9.39 14.69 13.85
CA ARG A 304 8.84 14.92 15.18
C ARG A 304 7.47 15.59 15.09
N VAL A 305 6.52 15.07 15.86
CA VAL A 305 5.14 15.55 15.91
C VAL A 305 4.77 15.93 17.33
N GLU A 306 4.23 17.12 17.51
CA GLU A 306 3.72 17.61 18.81
C GLU A 306 2.26 18.08 18.64
N ASN A 307 1.33 17.39 19.30
CA ASN A 307 -0.11 17.71 19.20
C ASN A 307 -0.60 17.82 17.75
N CYS A 308 -0.40 16.80 16.93
CA CYS A 308 -0.66 16.71 15.49
C CYS A 308 0.17 17.64 14.58
N ARG A 309 1.05 18.47 15.12
CA ARG A 309 1.87 19.40 14.34
C ARG A 309 3.24 18.80 14.05
N PRO A 310 3.66 18.67 12.80
CA PRO A 310 5.04 18.42 12.45
C PRO A 310 5.92 19.58 12.92
N VAL A 311 6.98 19.28 13.67
CA VAL A 311 7.83 20.32 14.29
C VAL A 311 9.30 20.22 13.88
N GLY A 312 9.68 19.21 13.15
CA GLY A 312 11.04 19.07 12.59
C GLY A 312 11.36 17.66 12.15
N SER A 313 12.16 17.54 11.11
CA SER A 313 12.62 16.29 10.53
C SER A 313 14.07 15.98 10.95
N SER A 314 14.93 17.00 10.95
CA SER A 314 16.34 16.84 11.35
C SER A 314 16.51 16.62 12.84
N VAL A 315 17.61 15.93 13.21
CA VAL A 315 18.01 15.76 14.61
C VAL A 315 18.25 17.09 15.33
N THR A 316 18.57 18.15 14.60
CA THR A 316 18.74 19.50 15.16
C THR A 316 17.41 20.18 15.50
N ARG A 317 16.29 19.65 15.02
CA ARG A 317 14.92 20.12 15.35
C ARG A 317 14.14 19.08 16.17
N GLY A 318 14.80 18.05 16.64
CA GLY A 318 14.23 16.98 17.46
C GLY A 318 13.57 15.86 16.67
N GLY A 319 13.66 15.88 15.34
CA GLY A 319 13.32 14.74 14.49
C GLY A 319 14.41 13.67 14.51
N ASP A 320 14.27 12.65 13.65
CA ASP A 320 15.17 11.51 13.62
C ASP A 320 15.50 11.02 12.20
N THR A 321 15.08 11.77 11.18
CA THR A 321 15.26 11.38 9.77
C THR A 321 16.74 11.16 9.42
N ASN A 322 17.67 11.96 9.96
CA ASN A 322 19.10 11.78 9.81
C ASN A 322 19.79 11.29 11.10
N GLY A 323 19.02 10.67 11.99
CA GLY A 323 19.55 10.07 13.21
C GLY A 323 20.33 8.77 12.96
N PRO A 324 21.10 8.30 13.95
CA PRO A 324 21.95 7.11 13.80
C PRO A 324 21.21 5.86 13.34
N ALA A 325 19.98 5.65 13.81
CA ALA A 325 19.17 4.49 13.44
C ALA A 325 18.76 4.51 11.95
N ALA A 326 18.36 5.67 11.43
CA ALA A 326 17.99 5.84 10.01
C ALA A 326 19.22 5.65 9.10
N VAL A 327 20.36 6.21 9.48
CA VAL A 327 21.63 6.04 8.75
C VAL A 327 22.09 4.58 8.76
N TYR A 328 21.96 3.89 9.90
CA TYR A 328 22.24 2.46 10.02
C TYR A 328 21.34 1.65 9.09
N ALA A 329 20.03 1.89 9.11
CA ALA A 329 19.07 1.20 8.26
C ALA A 329 19.40 1.39 6.76
N LEU A 330 19.69 2.62 6.32
CA LEU A 330 20.06 2.87 4.92
C LEU A 330 21.39 2.19 4.55
N THR A 331 22.35 2.17 5.46
CA THR A 331 23.62 1.46 5.24
C THR A 331 23.39 -0.04 5.03
N LYS A 332 22.57 -0.66 5.89
CA LYS A 332 22.22 -2.10 5.76
C LYS A 332 21.40 -2.38 4.49
N TYR A 333 20.46 -1.52 4.16
CA TYR A 333 19.69 -1.64 2.93
C TYR A 333 20.59 -1.71 1.69
N VAL A 334 21.50 -0.75 1.57
CA VAL A 334 22.44 -0.68 0.44
C VAL A 334 23.41 -1.86 0.44
N ASP A 335 23.94 -2.23 1.61
CA ASP A 335 24.88 -3.33 1.75
C ASP A 335 24.26 -4.67 1.39
N TRP A 336 23.08 -4.97 1.88
CA TRP A 336 22.41 -6.26 1.64
C TRP A 336 21.96 -6.39 0.20
N LEU A 337 21.45 -5.29 -0.39
CA LEU A 337 21.11 -5.26 -1.81
C LEU A 337 22.33 -5.59 -2.69
N LYS A 338 23.53 -5.11 -2.33
CA LYS A 338 24.77 -5.37 -3.07
C LYS A 338 25.37 -6.74 -2.80
N LYS A 339 25.28 -7.24 -1.56
CA LYS A 339 25.99 -8.45 -1.11
C LYS A 339 25.17 -9.72 -1.28
N TYR A 340 23.85 -9.67 -1.07
CA TYR A 340 23.03 -10.86 -0.86
C TYR A 340 21.84 -10.98 -1.84
N ALA A 341 21.54 -9.95 -2.61
CA ALA A 341 20.48 -9.95 -3.60
C ALA A 341 21.02 -10.27 -5.02
N PRO A 342 20.15 -10.66 -5.97
CA PRO A 342 20.50 -10.69 -7.39
C PRO A 342 21.04 -9.33 -7.86
N LYS A 343 22.03 -9.33 -8.75
CA LYS A 343 22.69 -8.09 -9.21
C LYS A 343 21.72 -7.10 -9.88
N GLU A 344 20.71 -7.60 -10.57
CA GLU A 344 19.67 -6.85 -11.23
C GLU A 344 18.70 -6.15 -10.26
N ALA A 345 18.62 -6.60 -9.02
CA ALA A 345 17.70 -6.09 -8.00
C ALA A 345 17.86 -4.57 -7.77
N ALA A 346 19.10 -4.06 -7.80
CA ALA A 346 19.35 -2.62 -7.67
C ALA A 346 18.73 -1.76 -8.80
N GLY A 347 18.39 -2.37 -9.93
CA GLY A 347 17.73 -1.71 -11.06
C GLY A 347 16.21 -1.93 -11.12
N MET A 348 15.64 -2.66 -10.17
CA MET A 348 14.20 -2.98 -10.10
C MET A 348 13.43 -1.94 -9.26
N ASN A 349 12.13 -1.87 -9.48
CA ASN A 349 11.14 -1.20 -8.63
C ASN A 349 10.25 -2.23 -7.93
N PHE A 350 9.23 -1.76 -7.21
CA PHE A 350 8.29 -2.59 -6.45
C PHE A 350 7.64 -3.70 -7.28
N SER A 351 7.04 -3.33 -8.42
CA SER A 351 6.30 -4.28 -9.27
C SER A 351 7.18 -5.34 -9.92
N GLU A 352 8.46 -5.02 -10.15
CA GLU A 352 9.44 -5.94 -10.72
C GLU A 352 10.08 -6.86 -9.66
N ALA A 353 10.31 -6.35 -8.46
CA ALA A 353 10.94 -7.08 -7.37
C ALA A 353 9.98 -8.05 -6.65
N GLY A 354 8.72 -7.67 -6.48
CA GLY A 354 7.72 -8.46 -5.74
C GLY A 354 7.54 -9.89 -6.24
N PRO A 355 7.45 -10.15 -7.56
CA PRO A 355 7.31 -11.49 -8.12
C PRO A 355 8.60 -12.34 -8.10
N VAL A 356 9.77 -11.78 -7.82
CA VAL A 356 11.07 -12.50 -7.93
C VAL A 356 11.15 -13.73 -7.02
N PRO A 357 10.67 -13.71 -5.75
CA PRO A 357 10.66 -14.90 -4.90
C PRO A 357 9.94 -16.11 -5.52
N ALA A 358 8.88 -15.89 -6.32
CA ALA A 358 8.16 -16.96 -7.01
C ALA A 358 9.01 -17.75 -8.01
N GLN A 359 10.15 -17.19 -8.46
CA GLN A 359 11.09 -17.87 -9.36
C GLN A 359 11.91 -18.98 -8.65
N GLY A 360 11.90 -19.01 -7.30
CA GLY A 360 12.42 -20.12 -6.50
C GLY A 360 13.89 -20.05 -6.13
N HIS A 361 14.57 -18.94 -6.36
CA HIS A 361 16.00 -18.77 -6.04
C HIS A 361 16.29 -17.79 -4.91
N ILE A 362 15.26 -17.27 -4.24
CA ILE A 362 15.37 -16.39 -3.08
C ILE A 362 15.07 -17.20 -1.80
N ALA A 363 15.92 -17.06 -0.78
CA ALA A 363 15.75 -17.78 0.48
C ALA A 363 14.83 -17.05 1.46
N GLN A 364 14.96 -15.72 1.53
CA GLN A 364 14.15 -14.88 2.42
C GLN A 364 14.02 -13.45 1.87
N GLN A 365 12.98 -12.75 2.33
CA GLN A 365 12.74 -11.35 2.02
C GLN A 365 11.80 -10.74 3.09
N VAL A 366 11.86 -9.42 3.30
CA VAL A 366 10.80 -8.64 3.96
C VAL A 366 10.11 -7.81 2.89
N PHE A 367 8.78 -7.94 2.78
CA PHE A 367 8.03 -7.29 1.71
C PHE A 367 6.52 -7.20 2.03
N TRP A 368 5.72 -6.51 1.19
CA TRP A 368 4.26 -6.46 1.31
C TRP A 368 3.64 -7.70 0.67
N TYR A 369 3.70 -8.83 1.36
CA TYR A 369 3.29 -10.12 0.79
C TYR A 369 1.80 -10.26 0.54
N THR A 370 0.96 -9.46 1.19
CA THR A 370 -0.47 -9.44 0.86
C THR A 370 -0.75 -8.97 -0.57
N SER A 371 0.15 -8.21 -1.21
CA SER A 371 0.04 -7.84 -2.62
C SER A 371 0.42 -8.96 -3.59
N PHE A 372 1.41 -9.78 -3.23
CA PHE A 372 2.03 -10.76 -4.14
C PHE A 372 1.73 -12.21 -3.78
N THR A 373 1.10 -12.46 -2.63
CA THR A 373 0.84 -13.83 -2.16
C THR A 373 -0.02 -14.62 -3.15
N ALA A 374 -1.03 -14.00 -3.76
CA ALA A 374 -1.87 -14.63 -4.76
C ALA A 374 -1.06 -15.16 -5.96
N ASP A 375 -0.07 -14.41 -6.39
CA ASP A 375 0.81 -14.81 -7.50
C ASP A 375 1.74 -15.97 -7.12
N MET A 376 2.13 -16.06 -5.84
CA MET A 376 3.00 -17.11 -5.32
C MET A 376 2.29 -18.41 -4.93
N THR A 377 0.98 -18.48 -5.04
CA THR A 377 0.17 -19.68 -4.80
C THR A 377 -0.24 -20.41 -6.08
N LYS A 378 0.14 -19.87 -7.25
CA LYS A 378 -0.26 -20.42 -8.55
C LYS A 378 0.36 -21.81 -8.78
N PRO A 379 -0.43 -22.80 -9.25
CA PRO A 379 0.09 -24.12 -9.59
C PRO A 379 1.20 -24.06 -10.64
N GLY A 380 2.19 -24.93 -10.50
CA GLY A 380 3.30 -25.04 -11.46
C GLY A 380 4.49 -24.12 -11.17
N LEU A 381 4.40 -23.25 -10.17
CA LEU A 381 5.56 -22.48 -9.71
C LEU A 381 6.54 -23.38 -8.92
N SER A 382 7.84 -23.08 -9.01
CA SER A 382 8.89 -23.81 -8.28
C SER A 382 8.77 -23.72 -6.75
N VAL A 383 8.03 -22.74 -6.25
CA VAL A 383 7.77 -22.47 -4.83
C VAL A 383 6.44 -23.05 -4.34
N VAL A 384 5.75 -23.83 -5.17
CA VAL A 384 4.48 -24.49 -4.85
C VAL A 384 4.64 -25.99 -5.06
N ASN A 385 4.13 -26.79 -4.13
CA ASN A 385 4.09 -28.26 -4.22
C ASN A 385 2.96 -28.72 -5.16
N ASP A 386 3.02 -29.96 -5.61
CA ASP A 386 2.02 -30.54 -6.52
C ASP A 386 0.61 -30.59 -5.89
N ASP A 387 0.50 -30.65 -4.55
CA ASP A 387 -0.76 -30.59 -3.81
C ASP A 387 -1.30 -29.15 -3.61
N GLY A 388 -0.62 -28.17 -4.17
CA GLY A 388 -0.98 -26.75 -4.06
C GLY A 388 -0.54 -26.07 -2.76
N THR A 389 0.21 -26.76 -1.88
CA THR A 389 0.77 -26.12 -0.69
C THR A 389 2.06 -25.37 -1.01
N PRO A 390 2.30 -24.19 -0.39
CA PRO A 390 3.52 -23.43 -0.67
C PRO A 390 4.74 -24.02 0.03
N LYS A 391 5.89 -23.97 -0.63
CA LYS A 391 7.23 -24.24 -0.07
C LYS A 391 7.76 -23.07 0.76
N TRP A 392 6.99 -22.07 0.96
CA TRP A 392 7.34 -20.86 1.71
C TRP A 392 6.37 -20.61 2.87
N ARG A 393 6.80 -19.75 3.78
CA ARG A 393 5.98 -19.28 4.90
C ARG A 393 6.18 -17.79 5.10
N ILE A 394 5.20 -17.19 5.78
CA ILE A 394 5.22 -15.80 6.23
C ILE A 394 5.35 -15.76 7.75
N ALA A 395 6.13 -14.82 8.25
CA ALA A 395 6.38 -14.61 9.67
C ALA A 395 6.49 -13.10 9.97
N PRO A 396 6.56 -12.69 11.24
CA PRO A 396 6.81 -11.31 11.62
C PRO A 396 8.12 -10.80 11.03
N SER A 397 8.16 -9.49 10.70
CA SER A 397 9.39 -8.81 10.33
C SER A 397 10.39 -8.86 11.48
N PRO A 398 11.71 -9.02 11.20
CA PRO A 398 12.74 -8.89 12.22
C PRO A 398 12.78 -7.48 12.80
N HIS A 399 13.29 -7.31 14.01
CA HIS A 399 13.41 -6.02 14.67
C HIS A 399 14.85 -5.71 15.07
N GLY A 400 15.12 -4.45 15.42
CA GLY A 400 16.44 -4.02 15.93
C GLY A 400 16.68 -4.42 17.38
N ALA A 401 17.92 -4.25 17.85
CA ALA A 401 18.34 -4.63 19.19
C ALA A 401 17.63 -3.84 20.32
N TYR A 402 17.06 -2.70 20.01
CA TYR A 402 16.37 -1.82 20.97
C TYR A 402 14.86 -1.99 20.97
N TRP A 403 14.35 -2.91 20.20
CA TRP A 403 12.93 -3.24 20.20
C TRP A 403 12.51 -3.84 21.57
N LYS A 404 11.33 -3.47 22.04
CA LYS A 404 10.74 -3.97 23.28
C LYS A 404 9.30 -4.39 23.03
N ASP A 405 8.77 -5.26 23.86
CA ASP A 405 7.36 -5.64 23.82
C ASP A 405 6.45 -4.41 23.84
N GLY A 406 5.47 -4.40 22.96
CA GLY A 406 4.58 -3.27 22.73
C GLY A 406 5.01 -2.31 21.63
N ASN A 407 6.23 -2.45 21.11
CA ASN A 407 6.66 -1.73 19.91
C ASN A 407 6.01 -2.30 18.65
N LYS A 408 5.97 -1.50 17.60
CA LYS A 408 5.52 -1.98 16.29
C LYS A 408 6.62 -2.76 15.60
N LEU A 409 6.24 -3.85 14.92
CA LEU A 409 7.16 -4.71 14.18
C LEU A 409 7.31 -4.30 12.71
N GLY A 410 6.40 -3.51 12.19
CA GLY A 410 6.42 -3.06 10.81
C GLY A 410 5.23 -2.17 10.50
N TYR A 411 5.14 -1.75 9.26
CA TYR A 411 4.04 -0.94 8.77
C TYR A 411 3.05 -1.77 7.99
N GLN A 412 1.80 -1.35 8.07
CA GLN A 412 0.71 -1.88 7.30
C GLN A 412 -0.01 -0.72 6.64
N ASP A 413 -0.31 -0.87 5.36
CA ASP A 413 -1.01 0.12 4.57
C ASP A 413 -2.38 -0.38 4.15
N ALA A 414 -3.27 0.54 3.79
CA ALA A 414 -4.59 0.23 3.27
C ALA A 414 -4.84 1.05 2.01
N GLY A 415 -4.70 0.42 0.84
CA GLY A 415 -5.20 0.99 -0.41
C GLY A 415 -6.70 1.19 -0.32
N SER A 416 -7.18 2.40 -0.58
CA SER A 416 -8.52 2.80 -0.15
C SER A 416 -9.20 3.76 -1.11
N TRP A 417 -10.51 3.61 -1.26
CA TRP A 417 -11.35 4.48 -2.08
C TRP A 417 -11.41 5.89 -1.50
N THR A 418 -11.01 6.86 -2.30
CA THR A 418 -10.97 8.29 -1.97
C THR A 418 -11.87 9.07 -2.91
N LEU A 419 -12.72 9.93 -2.35
CA LEU A 419 -13.61 10.84 -3.08
C LEU A 419 -13.13 12.28 -2.90
N LEU A 420 -13.14 13.07 -3.98
CA LEU A 420 -12.78 14.48 -3.94
C LEU A 420 -14.00 15.39 -3.81
N LYS A 421 -13.82 16.53 -3.14
CA LYS A 421 -14.87 17.55 -2.97
C LYS A 421 -15.26 18.22 -4.28
N ASN A 422 -14.33 18.32 -5.25
CA ASN A 422 -14.58 18.93 -6.56
C ASN A 422 -15.18 17.96 -7.60
N THR A 423 -15.34 16.68 -7.28
CA THR A 423 -16.10 15.74 -8.11
C THR A 423 -17.59 16.15 -8.13
N PRO A 424 -18.27 16.26 -9.27
CA PRO A 424 -19.70 16.57 -9.34
C PRO A 424 -20.54 15.63 -8.49
N LYS A 425 -21.57 16.15 -7.81
CA LYS A 425 -22.33 15.43 -6.77
C LYS A 425 -22.92 14.10 -7.23
N GLU A 426 -23.56 14.10 -8.41
CA GLU A 426 -24.18 12.90 -8.96
C GLU A 426 -23.14 11.85 -9.33
N ARG A 427 -22.01 12.28 -9.89
CA ARG A 427 -20.89 11.39 -10.22
C ARG A 427 -20.25 10.82 -8.95
N ARG A 428 -20.07 11.65 -7.93
CA ARG A 428 -19.56 11.27 -6.61
C ARG A 428 -20.46 10.22 -5.94
N ALA A 429 -21.78 10.41 -6.00
CA ALA A 429 -22.74 9.45 -5.45
C ALA A 429 -22.68 8.09 -6.19
N ALA A 430 -22.58 8.12 -7.52
CA ALA A 430 -22.44 6.91 -8.32
C ALA A 430 -21.09 6.20 -8.09
N ALA A 431 -19.98 6.95 -7.93
CA ALA A 431 -18.68 6.40 -7.59
C ALA A 431 -18.67 5.80 -6.17
N TRP A 432 -19.36 6.44 -5.21
CA TRP A 432 -19.54 5.91 -3.85
C TRP A 432 -20.31 4.59 -3.83
N LEU A 433 -21.33 4.45 -4.67
CA LEU A 433 -22.04 3.17 -4.82
C LEU A 433 -21.10 2.07 -5.35
N TYR A 434 -20.22 2.39 -6.30
CA TYR A 434 -19.24 1.43 -6.81
C TYR A 434 -18.20 1.04 -5.74
N ALA A 435 -17.64 2.00 -5.02
CA ALA A 435 -16.69 1.74 -3.94
C ALA A 435 -17.29 0.81 -2.86
N GLN A 436 -18.55 1.05 -2.48
CA GLN A 436 -19.25 0.17 -1.54
C GLN A 436 -19.54 -1.21 -2.12
N PHE A 437 -19.87 -1.30 -3.42
CA PHE A 437 -20.15 -2.57 -4.07
C PHE A 437 -18.94 -3.48 -4.07
N VAL A 438 -17.75 -2.98 -4.47
CA VAL A 438 -16.52 -3.79 -4.52
C VAL A 438 -15.98 -4.16 -3.15
N THR A 439 -16.47 -3.50 -2.10
CA THR A 439 -16.12 -3.81 -0.70
C THR A 439 -17.28 -4.42 0.10
N SER A 440 -18.43 -4.70 -0.55
CA SER A 440 -19.61 -5.26 0.10
C SER A 440 -19.38 -6.69 0.60
N LYS A 441 -20.13 -7.11 1.64
CA LYS A 441 -20.03 -8.48 2.19
C LYS A 441 -20.38 -9.56 1.17
N THR A 442 -21.23 -9.27 0.18
CA THR A 442 -21.50 -10.19 -0.94
C THR A 442 -20.26 -10.53 -1.71
N VAL A 443 -19.34 -9.54 -1.91
CA VAL A 443 -18.24 -9.61 -2.88
C VAL A 443 -16.88 -9.81 -2.19
N SER A 444 -16.71 -9.28 -0.98
CA SER A 444 -15.40 -9.12 -0.33
C SER A 444 -14.63 -10.42 -0.13
N LEU A 445 -15.29 -11.52 0.29
CA LEU A 445 -14.62 -12.80 0.46
C LEU A 445 -14.07 -13.33 -0.88
N LYS A 446 -14.86 -13.24 -1.95
CA LYS A 446 -14.38 -13.66 -3.28
C LYS A 446 -13.22 -12.79 -3.78
N LYS A 447 -13.29 -11.49 -3.55
CA LYS A 447 -12.20 -10.55 -3.86
C LYS A 447 -10.95 -10.89 -3.04
N SER A 448 -11.10 -11.15 -1.75
CA SER A 448 -10.00 -11.59 -0.87
C SER A 448 -9.35 -12.89 -1.35
N ILE A 449 -10.11 -13.82 -1.90
CA ILE A 449 -9.56 -15.05 -2.50
C ILE A 449 -8.77 -14.72 -3.77
N ALA A 450 -9.27 -13.82 -4.61
CA ALA A 450 -8.63 -13.48 -5.87
C ALA A 450 -7.29 -12.74 -5.69
N GLY A 451 -7.22 -11.79 -4.74
CA GLY A 451 -6.07 -10.93 -4.53
C GLY A 451 -5.24 -11.24 -3.28
N LEU A 452 -5.76 -12.05 -2.37
CA LEU A 452 -5.21 -12.31 -1.03
C LEU A 452 -4.87 -11.03 -0.24
N THR A 453 -5.67 -10.01 -0.45
CA THR A 453 -5.69 -8.78 0.35
C THR A 453 -6.99 -8.70 1.13
N PHE A 454 -6.91 -8.66 2.46
CA PHE A 454 -8.08 -8.76 3.32
C PHE A 454 -8.52 -7.38 3.79
N ILE A 455 -9.82 -7.12 3.74
CA ILE A 455 -10.39 -5.86 4.24
C ILE A 455 -11.38 -6.06 5.38
N ARG A 456 -11.94 -7.29 5.54
CA ARG A 456 -12.95 -7.60 6.54
C ARG A 456 -12.53 -8.73 7.48
N ASP A 457 -12.79 -8.55 8.78
CA ASP A 457 -12.55 -9.58 9.79
C ASP A 457 -13.43 -10.83 9.54
N SER A 458 -14.68 -10.61 9.10
CA SER A 458 -15.58 -11.70 8.73
C SER A 458 -15.06 -12.57 7.59
N ASP A 459 -14.36 -11.99 6.60
CA ASP A 459 -13.74 -12.75 5.51
C ASP A 459 -12.60 -13.64 6.03
N ILE A 460 -11.70 -13.06 6.85
CA ILE A 460 -10.55 -13.77 7.44
C ILE A 460 -11.02 -14.97 8.26
N ARG A 461 -12.12 -14.82 9.01
CA ARG A 461 -12.69 -15.86 9.87
C ARG A 461 -13.67 -16.80 9.17
N SER A 462 -13.83 -16.68 7.85
CA SER A 462 -14.74 -17.53 7.08
C SER A 462 -14.32 -19.00 7.10
N ASP A 463 -15.28 -19.91 7.00
CA ASP A 463 -15.03 -21.35 6.86
C ASP A 463 -14.12 -21.65 5.67
N TYR A 464 -14.25 -20.86 4.57
CA TYR A 464 -13.40 -21.04 3.40
C TYR A 464 -11.91 -20.86 3.74
N PHE A 465 -11.53 -19.78 4.45
CA PHE A 465 -10.13 -19.56 4.81
C PHE A 465 -9.67 -20.51 5.93
N ALA A 466 -10.53 -20.86 6.87
CA ALA A 466 -10.22 -21.88 7.88
C ALA A 466 -9.85 -23.23 7.23
N ASP A 467 -10.64 -23.68 6.25
CA ASP A 467 -10.42 -24.95 5.55
C ASP A 467 -9.20 -24.93 4.61
N ASN A 468 -8.82 -23.75 4.11
CA ASN A 468 -7.76 -23.60 3.12
C ASN A 468 -6.48 -22.91 3.66
N ALA A 469 -6.38 -22.58 4.94
CA ALA A 469 -5.27 -21.82 5.53
C ALA A 469 -3.88 -22.36 5.16
N LYS A 470 -3.71 -23.69 5.10
CA LYS A 470 -2.45 -24.36 4.72
C LYS A 470 -1.92 -23.96 3.33
N LYS A 471 -2.78 -23.43 2.44
CA LYS A 471 -2.40 -22.99 1.09
C LYS A 471 -1.80 -21.58 1.06
N TYR A 472 -1.87 -20.87 2.19
CA TYR A 472 -1.50 -19.44 2.23
C TYR A 472 -0.31 -19.14 3.16
N GLY A 473 0.49 -20.17 3.49
CA GLY A 473 1.81 -20.03 4.11
C GLY A 473 1.85 -19.30 5.46
N GLY A 474 0.76 -19.28 6.23
CA GLY A 474 0.65 -18.60 7.52
C GLY A 474 -0.06 -17.23 7.45
N LEU A 475 -0.46 -16.77 6.26
CA LEU A 475 -1.10 -15.46 6.09
C LEU A 475 -2.46 -15.38 6.80
N ILE A 476 -3.25 -16.45 6.75
CA ILE A 476 -4.57 -16.50 7.41
C ILE A 476 -4.42 -16.49 8.93
N GLU A 477 -3.46 -17.24 9.44
CA GLU A 477 -3.13 -17.26 10.86
C GLU A 477 -2.66 -15.89 11.36
N PHE A 478 -1.81 -15.20 10.59
CA PHE A 478 -1.38 -13.83 10.91
C PHE A 478 -2.56 -12.88 11.02
N TYR A 479 -3.40 -12.80 9.99
CA TYR A 479 -4.53 -11.87 9.97
C TYR A 479 -5.62 -12.25 11.00
N GLY A 480 -5.79 -13.52 11.31
CA GLY A 480 -6.71 -14.02 12.34
C GLY A 480 -6.23 -13.80 13.77
N SER A 481 -4.94 -13.52 13.97
CA SER A 481 -4.30 -13.39 15.28
C SER A 481 -4.20 -11.95 15.77
N PRO A 482 -3.95 -11.72 17.08
CA PRO A 482 -3.60 -10.40 17.61
C PRO A 482 -2.28 -9.82 17.04
N ALA A 483 -1.40 -10.65 16.46
CA ALA A 483 -0.10 -10.23 15.95
C ALA A 483 -0.21 -9.09 14.95
N ARG A 484 -1.26 -9.06 14.10
CA ARG A 484 -1.50 -7.94 13.15
C ARG A 484 -1.57 -6.56 13.80
N LYS A 485 -1.89 -6.48 15.11
CA LYS A 485 -1.95 -5.22 15.86
C LYS A 485 -0.56 -4.64 16.18
N GLN A 486 0.49 -5.42 15.98
CA GLN A 486 1.88 -4.96 16.11
C GLN A 486 2.37 -4.22 14.87
N TRP A 487 1.56 -4.13 13.81
CA TRP A 487 1.77 -3.30 12.65
C TRP A 487 1.05 -1.95 12.80
N THR A 488 1.64 -0.89 12.29
CA THR A 488 1.12 0.48 12.40
C THR A 488 0.86 1.07 11.01
N PRO A 489 -0.13 1.97 10.86
CA PRO A 489 -0.26 2.74 9.62
C PRO A 489 0.91 3.68 9.42
N THR A 490 1.24 3.99 8.17
CA THR A 490 2.30 4.92 7.80
C THR A 490 1.72 6.30 7.48
N GLY A 491 2.57 7.33 7.45
CA GLY A 491 2.24 8.66 6.92
C GLY A 491 1.16 9.46 7.65
N THR A 492 0.66 8.99 8.80
CA THR A 492 -0.47 9.59 9.52
C THR A 492 -0.30 11.10 9.77
N ASN A 493 0.93 11.55 9.99
CA ASN A 493 1.24 12.95 10.25
C ASN A 493 2.02 13.65 9.14
N VAL A 494 2.26 12.98 8.01
CA VAL A 494 2.95 13.57 6.85
C VAL A 494 2.05 14.62 6.18
N PRO A 495 2.40 15.92 6.21
CA PRO A 495 1.46 16.98 5.82
C PRO A 495 1.33 17.19 4.31
N ASP A 496 2.31 16.78 3.52
CA ASP A 496 2.35 16.90 2.05
C ASP A 496 3.10 15.69 1.49
N TYR A 497 2.45 14.52 1.55
CA TYR A 497 3.02 13.25 1.11
C TYR A 497 3.66 13.33 -0.28
N PRO A 498 2.99 13.85 -1.33
CA PRO A 498 3.57 13.83 -2.67
C PRO A 498 4.92 14.52 -2.79
N LYS A 499 5.12 15.63 -2.05
CA LYS A 499 6.41 16.34 -2.04
C LYS A 499 7.44 15.70 -1.14
N LEU A 500 7.02 15.24 0.04
CA LEU A 500 7.93 14.63 1.00
C LEU A 500 8.39 13.25 0.53
N ALA A 501 7.49 12.43 -0.04
CA ALA A 501 7.84 11.13 -0.63
C ALA A 501 8.87 11.27 -1.77
N GLN A 502 8.73 12.30 -2.60
CA GLN A 502 9.71 12.57 -3.66
C GLN A 502 11.13 12.75 -3.10
N LEU A 503 11.26 13.40 -1.97
CA LEU A 503 12.57 13.57 -1.33
C LEU A 503 13.16 12.25 -0.85
N TRP A 504 12.32 11.35 -0.31
CA TRP A 504 12.77 10.04 0.15
C TRP A 504 13.42 9.26 -0.99
N TRP A 505 12.69 8.96 -2.05
CA TRP A 505 13.24 8.12 -3.11
C TRP A 505 14.41 8.76 -3.85
N GLN A 506 14.46 10.09 -3.97
CA GLN A 506 15.59 10.78 -4.57
C GLN A 506 16.86 10.62 -3.74
N ASN A 507 16.79 10.82 -2.43
CA ASN A 507 17.96 10.73 -1.56
C ASN A 507 18.38 9.27 -1.29
N VAL A 508 17.44 8.34 -1.08
CA VAL A 508 17.76 6.92 -0.93
C VAL A 508 18.46 6.38 -2.18
N ALA A 509 17.99 6.75 -3.38
CA ALA A 509 18.60 6.33 -4.64
C ALA A 509 20.07 6.76 -4.76
N THR A 510 20.45 7.95 -4.27
CA THR A 510 21.86 8.38 -4.34
C THR A 510 22.78 7.53 -3.46
N ALA A 511 22.28 7.00 -2.35
CA ALA A 511 23.02 6.03 -1.55
C ALA A 511 23.12 4.66 -2.23
N VAL A 512 22.02 4.20 -2.86
CA VAL A 512 22.01 2.93 -3.60
C VAL A 512 23.01 2.97 -4.76
N THR A 513 23.06 4.07 -5.52
CA THR A 513 24.01 4.24 -6.63
C THR A 513 25.44 4.50 -6.17
N GLY A 514 25.63 4.88 -4.91
CA GLY A 514 26.96 5.24 -4.35
C GLY A 514 27.42 6.65 -4.67
N GLU A 515 26.51 7.53 -5.14
CA GLU A 515 26.79 8.95 -5.35
C GLU A 515 27.02 9.69 -4.03
N THR A 516 26.34 9.25 -2.95
CA THR A 516 26.47 9.78 -1.60
C THR A 516 26.62 8.64 -0.59
N THR A 517 27.17 8.95 0.58
CA THR A 517 27.10 8.02 1.73
C THR A 517 25.69 8.01 2.30
N ALA A 518 25.35 6.98 3.09
CA ALA A 518 24.06 6.92 3.79
C ALA A 518 23.84 8.16 4.67
N GLN A 519 24.86 8.60 5.42
CA GLN A 519 24.78 9.81 6.23
C GLN A 519 24.48 11.06 5.38
N GLN A 520 25.21 11.27 4.29
CA GLN A 520 25.00 12.42 3.42
C GLN A 520 23.59 12.41 2.79
N SER A 521 23.10 11.23 2.39
CA SER A 521 21.74 11.09 1.87
C SER A 521 20.69 11.50 2.91
N MET A 522 20.83 11.02 4.14
CA MET A 522 19.87 11.31 5.21
C MET A 522 19.97 12.77 5.69
N ASP A 523 21.18 13.36 5.74
CA ASP A 523 21.36 14.77 6.08
C ASP A 523 20.69 15.70 5.02
N ASN A 524 20.87 15.38 3.74
CA ASN A 524 20.22 16.10 2.65
C ASN A 524 18.70 15.97 2.74
N LEU A 525 18.21 14.76 2.97
CA LEU A 525 16.77 14.48 3.11
C LEU A 525 16.16 15.28 4.25
N ALA A 526 16.73 15.19 5.46
CA ALA A 526 16.20 15.87 6.64
C ALA A 526 16.13 17.39 6.45
N LYS A 527 17.19 17.98 5.87
CA LYS A 527 17.21 19.40 5.55
C LYS A 527 16.11 19.78 4.54
N GLN A 528 15.97 19.01 3.46
CA GLN A 528 14.97 19.28 2.44
C GLN A 528 13.54 19.14 2.99
N GLN A 529 13.31 18.18 3.89
CA GLN A 529 12.03 18.03 4.58
C GLN A 529 11.74 19.24 5.48
N ASP A 530 12.69 19.68 6.30
CA ASP A 530 12.55 20.88 7.12
C ASP A 530 12.25 22.13 6.27
N ASP A 531 12.86 22.26 5.10
CA ASP A 531 12.57 23.34 4.15
C ASP A 531 11.11 23.30 3.62
N ILE A 532 10.55 22.09 3.39
CA ILE A 532 9.15 21.93 3.01
C ILE A 532 8.24 22.26 4.20
N LEU A 533 8.50 21.70 5.38
CA LEU A 533 7.73 21.98 6.58
C LEU A 533 7.69 23.49 6.89
N SER A 534 8.82 24.20 6.75
CA SER A 534 8.89 25.65 6.90
C SER A 534 8.00 26.42 5.91
N ARG A 535 7.92 25.93 4.66
CA ARG A 535 7.02 26.53 3.66
C ARG A 535 5.54 26.32 4.00
N LEU A 536 5.20 25.13 4.48
CA LEU A 536 3.84 24.80 4.92
C LEU A 536 3.44 25.60 6.16
N GLU A 537 4.37 25.77 7.13
CA GLU A 537 4.19 26.64 8.31
C GLU A 537 3.82 28.06 7.90
N ARG A 538 4.62 28.70 7.03
CA ARG A 538 4.36 30.06 6.55
C ARG A 538 3.02 30.24 5.83
N ARG A 539 2.48 29.16 5.26
CA ARG A 539 1.16 29.14 4.60
C ARG A 539 0.02 28.80 5.55
N GLY A 540 0.31 28.41 6.79
CA GLY A 540 -0.71 27.92 7.72
C GLY A 540 -1.43 26.65 7.22
N TYR A 541 -0.75 25.83 6.38
CA TYR A 541 -1.34 24.65 5.76
C TYR A 541 -1.67 23.58 6.79
N GLY A 542 -2.95 23.23 6.92
CA GLY A 542 -3.43 22.25 7.89
C GLY A 542 -4.06 22.86 9.15
N GLY A 543 -4.27 24.17 9.20
CA GLY A 543 -5.00 24.84 10.29
C GLY A 543 -4.38 24.57 11.67
N ALA A 544 -5.13 23.95 12.58
CA ALA A 544 -4.67 23.62 13.92
C ALA A 544 -3.49 22.63 13.93
N CYS A 545 -3.39 21.75 12.92
CA CYS A 545 -2.31 20.78 12.75
C CYS A 545 -1.22 21.24 11.76
N ALA A 546 -1.19 22.54 11.41
CA ALA A 546 -0.14 23.10 10.55
C ALA A 546 1.25 22.87 11.15
N PRO A 547 2.27 22.60 10.34
CA PRO A 547 3.64 22.53 10.80
C PRO A 547 4.05 23.79 11.58
N LYS A 548 4.87 23.60 12.60
CA LYS A 548 5.48 24.67 13.37
C LYS A 548 6.88 24.24 13.80
N LEU A 549 7.87 24.64 13.03
CA LEU A 549 9.23 24.16 13.24
C LEU A 549 9.81 24.58 14.59
N ASN A 550 10.41 23.63 15.27
CA ASN A 550 11.24 23.87 16.44
C ASN A 550 12.48 24.71 16.05
N PRO A 551 13.00 25.53 16.98
CA PRO A 551 14.29 26.18 16.78
C PRO A 551 15.38 25.12 16.65
N GLU A 552 16.41 25.41 15.85
CA GLU A 552 17.58 24.54 15.77
C GLU A 552 18.34 24.55 17.09
N GLN A 553 18.61 23.35 17.60
CA GLN A 553 19.41 23.08 18.78
C GLN A 553 20.39 21.95 18.48
N SER A 554 21.30 21.67 19.39
CA SER A 554 22.14 20.47 19.23
C SER A 554 21.29 19.21 19.34
N ALA A 555 21.70 18.13 18.66
CA ALA A 555 21.04 16.83 18.82
C ALA A 555 20.99 16.41 20.29
N GLN A 556 22.03 16.70 21.07
CA GLN A 556 22.10 16.41 22.50
C GLN A 556 21.04 17.16 23.30
N HIS A 557 20.73 18.42 22.93
CA HIS A 557 19.64 19.16 23.58
C HIS A 557 18.31 18.40 23.51
N TRP A 558 18.01 17.80 22.34
CA TRP A 558 16.77 17.06 22.16
C TRP A 558 16.78 15.71 22.86
N LEU A 559 17.96 15.05 22.94
CA LEU A 559 18.12 13.80 23.67
C LEU A 559 18.04 13.98 25.20
N ASP A 560 18.30 15.18 25.71
CA ASP A 560 18.19 15.52 27.12
C ASP A 560 16.76 15.89 27.55
N GLN A 561 15.81 16.00 26.60
CA GLN A 561 14.42 16.31 26.93
C GLN A 561 13.73 15.13 27.63
N PRO A 562 12.76 15.40 28.53
CA PRO A 562 11.94 14.35 29.15
C PRO A 562 11.25 13.50 28.08
N GLY A 563 11.39 12.17 28.19
CA GLY A 563 10.80 11.23 27.24
C GLY A 563 11.61 11.07 25.95
N ALA A 564 12.81 11.64 25.86
CA ALA A 564 13.71 11.39 24.73
C ALA A 564 14.05 9.90 24.58
N PRO A 565 14.27 9.41 23.37
CA PRO A 565 14.65 8.03 23.15
C PRO A 565 16.03 7.74 23.72
N VAL A 566 16.26 6.48 24.07
CA VAL A 566 17.64 6.01 24.26
C VAL A 566 18.36 6.18 22.91
N PRO A 567 19.53 6.84 22.89
CA PRO A 567 20.30 7.01 21.66
C PRO A 567 20.57 5.65 21.01
N LYS A 568 20.20 5.50 19.75
CA LYS A 568 20.50 4.32 18.97
C LYS A 568 21.88 4.45 18.36
N LEU A 569 22.66 3.38 18.49
CA LEU A 569 24.00 3.34 17.94
C LEU A 569 23.94 3.02 16.44
N ALA A 570 24.95 3.46 15.70
CA ALA A 570 25.12 3.11 14.29
C ALA A 570 25.36 1.59 14.06
N ASP A 571 25.70 0.85 15.10
CA ASP A 571 25.82 -0.61 15.10
C ASP A 571 24.78 -1.22 16.05
N GLU A 572 23.64 -1.57 15.51
CA GLU A 572 22.49 -2.14 16.22
C GLU A 572 22.35 -3.65 15.99
N ARG A 573 23.44 -4.31 15.60
CA ARG A 573 23.36 -5.71 15.20
C ARG A 573 22.79 -6.62 16.28
N GLY A 574 23.24 -6.48 17.52
CA GLY A 574 22.83 -7.35 18.61
C GLY A 574 23.30 -8.80 18.46
N LYS A 575 22.85 -9.68 19.35
CA LYS A 575 23.08 -11.13 19.28
C LYS A 575 22.06 -11.77 18.34
N PRO A 576 22.49 -12.61 17.35
CA PRO A 576 21.55 -13.29 16.46
C PRO A 576 20.58 -14.18 17.25
N GLU A 577 19.30 -14.09 16.90
CA GLU A 577 18.23 -14.88 17.52
C GLU A 577 17.23 -15.34 16.47
N THR A 578 16.80 -16.61 16.56
CA THR A 578 15.81 -17.22 15.68
C THR A 578 14.70 -17.88 16.48
N LEU A 579 13.53 -18.00 15.88
CA LEU A 579 12.34 -18.65 16.42
C LEU A 579 11.93 -19.83 15.54
N ASP A 580 11.45 -20.89 16.18
CA ASP A 580 10.86 -22.02 15.49
C ASP A 580 9.49 -21.63 14.89
N TYR A 581 9.31 -21.87 13.60
CA TYR A 581 8.09 -21.46 12.90
C TYR A 581 6.83 -22.19 13.41
N ASP A 582 6.92 -23.47 13.73
CA ASP A 582 5.75 -24.24 14.14
C ASP A 582 5.25 -23.77 15.53
N LYS A 583 6.16 -23.32 16.39
CA LYS A 583 5.80 -22.66 17.65
C LYS A 583 5.11 -21.33 17.42
N LEU A 584 5.63 -20.50 16.48
CA LEU A 584 5.01 -19.24 16.11
C LEU A 584 3.57 -19.42 15.60
N ILE A 585 3.36 -20.38 14.71
CA ILE A 585 2.02 -20.67 14.18
C ILE A 585 1.08 -21.19 15.27
N ALA A 586 1.58 -21.97 16.21
CA ALA A 586 0.79 -22.43 17.35
C ALA A 586 0.33 -21.25 18.23
N GLN A 587 1.20 -20.26 18.49
CA GLN A 587 0.85 -19.03 19.19
C GLN A 587 -0.21 -18.22 18.44
N TRP A 588 -0.04 -18.02 17.14
CA TRP A 588 -1.04 -17.30 16.34
C TRP A 588 -2.42 -17.97 16.33
N LYS A 589 -2.46 -19.30 16.35
CA LYS A 589 -3.72 -20.07 16.42
C LYS A 589 -4.37 -20.05 17.80
N SER A 590 -3.60 -19.99 18.87
CA SER A 590 -4.14 -19.90 20.24
C SER A 590 -4.68 -18.50 20.56
N GLY A 591 -4.28 -17.47 19.79
CA GLY A 591 -4.65 -16.09 20.05
C GLY A 591 -3.86 -15.45 21.20
N ASP A 592 -2.74 -16.07 21.58
CA ASP A 592 -1.82 -15.58 22.61
C ASP A 592 -0.77 -14.62 22.02
#